data_087e711616154b14711a7ea16144fd9c
#
_entry.id   087e711616154b14711a7ea16144fd9c
#
_cell.length_a   1.000
_cell.length_b   1.000
_cell.length_c   1.000
_cell.angle_alpha   90.00
_cell.angle_beta   90.00
_cell.angle_gamma   90.00
#
_symmetry.space_group_name_H-M   'P 1'
#
loop_
_entity.id
_entity.type
_entity.pdbx_description
1 polymer ?
#
loop_
_entity_poly.entity_id
_entity_poly.type
_entity_poly.pdbx_seq_one_letter_code
_entity_poly.pdbx_strand_id
1 'polypeptide(L)'
;MRRALSFPSLTAGAITLVIGCHLALAATNVGQPAPPLTAPELDGSRFDLGALRGKVVVVNFWATWCGPCREEMPALDAFYRQHRGEGLDVIGVSTDRPRDHDDVVKIMHAFAYPAAMLRDAKVNGFGAPEALPVTFVIDRAGIVRAKFRPDQMAVTQKNLDDAVLPLLAHKTAD
;
A
#
# COMPACT_ATOMS: atom_id res chain seq x y z
N MET A 1 69.59 -31.63 32.73
CA MET A 1 69.19 -30.69 31.64
C MET A 1 67.82 -31.10 31.14
N ARG A 2 66.76 -30.44 31.57
CA ARG A 2 65.37 -30.66 31.09
C ARG A 2 64.92 -29.39 30.40
N ARG A 3 64.70 -29.45 29.05
CA ARG A 3 64.18 -28.34 28.29
C ARG A 3 62.64 -28.37 28.39
N ALA A 4 62.08 -27.29 28.89
CA ALA A 4 60.65 -27.04 28.88
C ALA A 4 60.24 -26.54 27.52
N LEU A 5 59.30 -27.24 26.87
CA LEU A 5 58.65 -26.82 25.62
C LEU A 5 57.43 -25.95 25.99
N SER A 6 57.48 -24.68 25.61
CA SER A 6 56.40 -23.73 25.78
C SER A 6 55.46 -23.83 24.59
N PHE A 7 54.17 -24.15 24.80
CA PHE A 7 53.11 -24.13 23.78
C PHE A 7 52.49 -22.75 23.74
N PRO A 8 52.31 -22.14 22.57
CA PRO A 8 51.54 -20.88 22.46
C PRO A 8 50.04 -21.15 22.57
N SER A 9 49.41 -20.40 23.43
CA SER A 9 47.94 -20.34 23.60
C SER A 9 47.28 -19.73 22.39
N LEU A 10 46.45 -20.51 21.65
CA LEU A 10 45.60 -20.00 20.62
C LEU A 10 44.37 -19.32 21.27
N THR A 11 44.30 -18.01 21.20
CA THR A 11 43.09 -17.23 21.51
C THR A 11 42.12 -17.38 20.36
N ALA A 12 41.05 -18.13 20.58
CA ALA A 12 39.93 -18.22 19.66
C ALA A 12 39.17 -16.89 19.65
N GLY A 13 39.34 -16.09 18.60
CA GLY A 13 38.56 -14.90 18.35
C GLY A 13 37.15 -15.29 17.91
N ALA A 14 36.16 -14.95 18.74
CA ALA A 14 34.75 -15.08 18.41
C ALA A 14 34.39 -14.06 17.30
N ILE A 15 34.18 -14.51 16.07
CA ILE A 15 33.65 -13.69 15.00
C ILE A 15 32.14 -13.58 15.25
N THR A 16 31.70 -12.44 15.77
CA THR A 16 30.28 -12.09 15.89
C THR A 16 29.75 -11.73 14.51
N LEU A 17 29.05 -12.68 13.90
CA LEU A 17 28.35 -12.46 12.63
C LEU A 17 27.16 -11.56 12.88
N VAL A 18 27.29 -10.25 12.63
CA VAL A 18 26.18 -9.30 12.62
C VAL A 18 25.38 -9.54 11.35
N ILE A 19 24.29 -10.32 11.48
CA ILE A 19 23.30 -10.46 10.39
C ILE A 19 22.53 -9.14 10.34
N GLY A 20 22.99 -8.23 9.49
CA GLY A 20 22.28 -7.02 9.14
C GLY A 20 20.97 -7.41 8.43
N CYS A 21 19.84 -7.25 9.11
CA CYS A 21 18.52 -7.36 8.48
C CYS A 21 18.35 -6.16 7.55
N HIS A 22 18.80 -6.30 6.30
CA HIS A 22 18.44 -5.35 5.26
C HIS A 22 16.97 -5.55 4.94
N LEU A 23 16.09 -4.68 5.49
CA LEU A 23 14.74 -4.51 4.94
C LEU A 23 14.91 -3.92 3.53
N ALA A 24 15.05 -4.80 2.54
CA ALA A 24 14.85 -4.39 1.16
C ALA A 24 13.40 -3.93 1.04
N LEU A 25 13.17 -2.67 0.61
CA LEU A 25 11.85 -2.26 0.13
C LEU A 25 11.53 -3.18 -1.06
N ALA A 26 10.81 -4.26 -0.77
CA ALA A 26 10.37 -5.18 -1.81
C ALA A 26 9.34 -4.45 -2.67
N ALA A 27 9.54 -4.48 -4.00
CA ALA A 27 8.53 -3.98 -4.92
C ALA A 27 7.19 -4.65 -4.58
N THR A 28 6.13 -3.85 -4.42
CA THR A 28 4.79 -4.37 -4.11
C THR A 28 4.26 -5.18 -5.28
N ASN A 29 4.23 -6.50 -5.14
CA ASN A 29 3.86 -7.43 -6.19
C ASN A 29 2.57 -8.20 -5.83
N VAL A 30 1.86 -8.62 -6.87
CA VAL A 30 0.70 -9.51 -6.73
C VAL A 30 1.14 -10.83 -6.08
N GLY A 31 0.34 -11.33 -5.14
CA GLY A 31 0.61 -12.54 -4.37
C GLY A 31 1.43 -12.31 -3.09
N GLN A 32 1.95 -11.12 -2.86
CA GLN A 32 2.71 -10.77 -1.66
C GLN A 32 1.85 -10.03 -0.62
N PRO A 33 2.22 -10.05 0.67
CA PRO A 33 1.61 -9.20 1.66
C PRO A 33 1.71 -7.72 1.26
N ALA A 34 0.59 -7.00 1.40
CA ALA A 34 0.57 -5.56 1.18
C ALA A 34 1.51 -4.86 2.18
N PRO A 35 2.34 -3.93 1.71
CA PRO A 35 3.15 -3.11 2.61
C PRO A 35 2.30 -2.32 3.60
N PRO A 36 2.80 -2.01 4.80
CA PRO A 36 2.06 -1.21 5.76
C PRO A 36 1.86 0.22 5.26
N LEU A 37 0.67 0.75 5.51
CA LEU A 37 0.33 2.15 5.22
C LEU A 37 -0.53 2.70 6.35
N THR A 38 -0.09 3.81 6.94
CA THR A 38 -0.85 4.54 7.96
C THR A 38 -0.71 6.04 7.68
N ALA A 39 -1.83 6.74 7.52
CA ALA A 39 -1.85 8.17 7.23
C ALA A 39 -3.06 8.87 7.88
N PRO A 40 -2.96 10.16 8.21
CA PRO A 40 -4.14 10.97 8.46
C PRO A 40 -4.91 11.13 7.14
N GLU A 41 -6.23 10.98 7.20
CA GLU A 41 -7.13 11.29 6.10
C GLU A 41 -7.38 12.80 6.01
N LEU A 42 -7.89 13.28 4.88
CA LEU A 42 -8.15 14.72 4.67
C LEU A 42 -9.21 15.28 5.62
N ASP A 43 -10.09 14.45 6.16
CA ASP A 43 -11.13 14.83 7.15
C ASP A 43 -10.62 14.79 8.60
N GLY A 44 -9.36 14.44 8.82
CA GLY A 44 -8.72 14.32 10.13
C GLY A 44 -8.85 12.94 10.78
N SER A 45 -9.57 12.00 10.18
CA SER A 45 -9.60 10.61 10.62
C SER A 45 -8.27 9.90 10.33
N ARG A 46 -8.14 8.63 10.67
CA ARG A 46 -6.91 7.87 10.47
C ARG A 46 -7.16 6.64 9.62
N PHE A 47 -6.47 6.56 8.51
CA PHE A 47 -6.32 5.33 7.75
C PHE A 47 -5.19 4.46 8.32
N ASP A 48 -5.47 3.17 8.51
CA ASP A 48 -4.49 2.16 8.90
C ASP A 48 -4.81 0.86 8.17
N LEU A 49 -4.03 0.54 7.15
CA LEU A 49 -4.24 -0.67 6.33
C LEU A 49 -4.19 -1.95 7.18
N GLY A 50 -3.36 -1.96 8.23
CA GLY A 50 -3.24 -3.11 9.14
C GLY A 50 -4.51 -3.37 9.93
N ALA A 51 -5.27 -2.33 10.27
CA ALA A 51 -6.54 -2.43 10.99
C ALA A 51 -7.71 -2.88 10.10
N LEU A 52 -7.53 -2.93 8.78
CA LEU A 52 -8.57 -3.31 7.81
C LEU A 52 -8.51 -4.79 7.41
N ARG A 53 -7.83 -5.63 8.20
CA ARG A 53 -7.91 -7.08 8.01
C ARG A 53 -9.36 -7.56 8.09
N GLY A 54 -9.74 -8.51 7.24
CA GLY A 54 -11.14 -8.94 7.08
C GLY A 54 -11.92 -8.15 6.04
N LYS A 55 -11.39 -7.02 5.55
CA LYS A 55 -11.96 -6.25 4.44
C LYS A 55 -11.14 -6.39 3.17
N VAL A 56 -11.77 -6.17 2.02
CA VAL A 56 -11.08 -5.94 0.75
C VAL A 56 -10.76 -4.46 0.68
N VAL A 57 -9.50 -4.12 0.39
CA VAL A 57 -9.04 -2.73 0.36
C VAL A 57 -8.46 -2.38 -1.01
N VAL A 58 -8.89 -1.24 -1.56
CA VAL A 58 -8.31 -0.65 -2.77
C VAL A 58 -7.49 0.57 -2.38
N VAL A 59 -6.21 0.57 -2.69
CA VAL A 59 -5.30 1.70 -2.47
C VAL A 59 -4.92 2.29 -3.82
N ASN A 60 -5.37 3.51 -4.10
CA ASN A 60 -5.11 4.22 -5.34
C ASN A 60 -4.15 5.38 -5.11
N PHE A 61 -2.97 5.35 -5.75
CA PHE A 61 -2.02 6.47 -5.75
C PHE A 61 -2.27 7.36 -6.96
N TRP A 62 -2.42 8.66 -6.71
CA TRP A 62 -2.81 9.65 -7.71
C TRP A 62 -2.18 11.03 -7.44
N ALA A 63 -2.44 12.00 -8.34
CA ALA A 63 -2.09 13.41 -8.11
C ALA A 63 -3.06 14.33 -8.87
N THR A 64 -3.17 15.58 -8.41
CA THR A 64 -4.06 16.58 -9.01
C THR A 64 -3.72 16.92 -10.46
N TRP A 65 -2.44 16.90 -10.81
CA TRP A 65 -1.90 17.15 -12.14
C TRP A 65 -1.94 15.91 -13.07
N CYS A 66 -2.28 14.74 -12.54
CA CYS A 66 -2.32 13.49 -13.30
C CYS A 66 -3.67 13.33 -14.02
N GLY A 67 -3.70 13.58 -15.32
CA GLY A 67 -4.90 13.45 -16.16
C GLY A 67 -5.54 12.07 -16.09
N PRO A 68 -4.81 10.98 -16.40
CA PRO A 68 -5.35 9.61 -16.33
C PRO A 68 -5.87 9.23 -14.94
N CYS A 69 -5.22 9.74 -13.85
CA CYS A 69 -5.72 9.50 -12.51
C CYS A 69 -7.14 10.05 -12.32
N ARG A 70 -7.37 11.27 -12.78
CA ARG A 70 -8.67 11.94 -12.65
C ARG A 70 -9.76 11.28 -13.51
N GLU A 71 -9.38 10.64 -14.62
CA GLU A 71 -10.30 9.87 -15.47
C GLU A 71 -10.76 8.58 -14.78
N GLU A 72 -9.94 7.96 -13.95
CA GLU A 72 -10.26 6.72 -13.22
C GLU A 72 -11.08 6.95 -11.93
N MET A 73 -10.96 8.12 -11.30
CA MET A 73 -11.58 8.42 -10.00
C MET A 73 -13.11 8.24 -9.97
N PRO A 74 -13.88 8.63 -11.02
CA PRO A 74 -15.33 8.38 -11.02
C PRO A 74 -15.70 6.90 -10.98
N ALA A 75 -14.92 6.03 -11.64
CA ALA A 75 -15.16 4.58 -11.61
C ALA A 75 -14.87 4.01 -10.21
N LEU A 76 -13.79 4.46 -9.55
CA LEU A 76 -13.49 4.10 -8.17
C LEU A 76 -14.59 4.54 -7.21
N ASP A 77 -15.10 5.76 -7.36
CA ASP A 77 -16.16 6.29 -6.51
C ASP A 77 -17.47 5.54 -6.67
N ALA A 78 -17.88 5.29 -7.90
CA ALA A 78 -19.09 4.51 -8.19
C ALA A 78 -18.98 3.10 -7.57
N PHE A 79 -17.83 2.45 -7.74
CA PHE A 79 -17.57 1.13 -7.19
C PHE A 79 -17.57 1.14 -5.66
N TYR A 80 -16.93 2.12 -5.02
CA TYR A 80 -16.94 2.29 -3.57
C TYR A 80 -18.36 2.49 -3.03
N ARG A 81 -19.14 3.43 -3.63
CA ARG A 81 -20.52 3.67 -3.20
C ARG A 81 -21.38 2.42 -3.24
N GLN A 82 -21.19 1.59 -4.26
CA GLN A 82 -21.94 0.36 -4.45
C GLN A 82 -21.57 -0.71 -3.43
N HIS A 83 -20.29 -0.90 -3.12
CA HIS A 83 -19.79 -2.07 -2.40
C HIS A 83 -19.25 -1.80 -0.98
N ARG A 84 -19.19 -0.55 -0.50
CA ARG A 84 -18.69 -0.22 0.85
C ARG A 84 -19.43 -0.96 1.97
N GLY A 85 -20.72 -1.27 1.78
CA GLY A 85 -21.53 -2.05 2.72
C GLY A 85 -21.23 -3.55 2.72
N GLU A 86 -20.44 -4.06 1.75
CA GLU A 86 -20.11 -5.46 1.56
C GLU A 86 -18.71 -5.83 2.09
N GLY A 87 -18.05 -4.87 2.76
CA GLY A 87 -16.70 -5.04 3.29
C GLY A 87 -15.59 -4.59 2.34
N LEU A 88 -15.90 -3.66 1.43
CA LEU A 88 -14.93 -2.91 0.64
C LEU A 88 -14.55 -1.61 1.35
N ASP A 89 -13.25 -1.32 1.38
CA ASP A 89 -12.70 0.01 1.63
C ASP A 89 -11.86 0.48 0.43
N VAL A 90 -11.88 1.80 0.18
CA VAL A 90 -11.07 2.44 -0.85
C VAL A 90 -10.39 3.65 -0.24
N ILE A 91 -9.12 3.88 -0.56
CA ILE A 91 -8.41 5.11 -0.20
C ILE A 91 -7.65 5.68 -1.41
N GLY A 92 -7.81 6.98 -1.65
CA GLY A 92 -6.98 7.75 -2.55
C GLY A 92 -5.77 8.31 -1.82
N VAL A 93 -4.55 8.00 -2.27
CA VAL A 93 -3.32 8.49 -1.67
C VAL A 93 -2.68 9.48 -2.64
N SER A 94 -2.82 10.78 -2.35
CA SER A 94 -2.25 11.83 -3.19
C SER A 94 -0.74 11.93 -3.01
N THR A 95 0.00 11.99 -4.11
CA THR A 95 1.45 12.22 -4.13
C THR A 95 1.80 13.70 -4.31
N ASP A 96 0.81 14.58 -4.24
CA ASP A 96 0.99 16.02 -4.39
C ASP A 96 1.87 16.62 -3.30
N ARG A 97 2.42 17.80 -3.59
CA ARG A 97 3.26 18.55 -2.64
C ARG A 97 2.41 19.23 -1.57
N PRO A 98 3.03 19.64 -0.46
CA PRO A 98 2.33 20.34 0.63
C PRO A 98 1.47 21.52 0.20
N ARG A 99 1.99 22.31 -0.72
CA ARG A 99 1.33 23.53 -1.23
C ARG A 99 0.09 23.26 -2.08
N ASP A 100 -0.03 22.05 -2.58
CA ASP A 100 -1.12 21.63 -3.48
C ASP A 100 -2.26 20.93 -2.67
N HIS A 101 -2.19 20.93 -1.33
CA HIS A 101 -3.16 20.28 -0.43
C HIS A 101 -4.60 20.72 -0.67
N ASP A 102 -4.83 22.04 -0.82
CA ASP A 102 -6.17 22.60 -1.00
C ASP A 102 -6.79 22.15 -2.33
N ASP A 103 -5.97 21.99 -3.37
CA ASP A 103 -6.43 21.42 -4.65
C ASP A 103 -6.79 19.95 -4.52
N VAL A 104 -6.05 19.17 -3.73
CA VAL A 104 -6.39 17.78 -3.40
C VAL A 104 -7.75 17.72 -2.70
N VAL A 105 -7.94 18.51 -1.64
CA VAL A 105 -9.21 18.60 -0.90
C VAL A 105 -10.35 18.98 -1.85
N LYS A 106 -10.15 20.00 -2.69
CA LYS A 106 -11.16 20.46 -3.65
C LYS A 106 -11.59 19.37 -4.63
N ILE A 107 -10.63 18.59 -5.15
CA ILE A 107 -10.94 17.49 -6.07
C ILE A 107 -11.70 16.39 -5.32
N MET A 108 -11.24 16.02 -4.12
CA MET A 108 -11.84 14.93 -3.35
C MET A 108 -13.25 15.23 -2.84
N HIS A 109 -13.67 16.49 -2.75
CA HIS A 109 -15.04 16.85 -2.42
C HIS A 109 -16.10 16.26 -3.40
N ALA A 110 -15.72 15.90 -4.61
CA ALA A 110 -16.61 15.27 -5.59
C ALA A 110 -16.82 13.76 -5.35
N PHE A 111 -16.01 13.14 -4.49
CA PHE A 111 -15.96 11.68 -4.29
C PHE A 111 -16.32 11.31 -2.85
N ALA A 112 -16.86 10.08 -2.68
CA ALA A 112 -17.28 9.58 -1.37
C ALA A 112 -16.18 8.75 -0.66
N TYR A 113 -15.20 8.22 -1.40
CA TYR A 113 -14.13 7.46 -0.79
C TYR A 113 -13.10 8.40 -0.14
N PRO A 114 -12.49 8.00 1.00
CA PRO A 114 -11.54 8.84 1.71
C PRO A 114 -10.23 9.00 0.95
N ALA A 115 -9.49 10.05 1.31
CA ALA A 115 -8.15 10.28 0.78
C ALA A 115 -7.19 10.77 1.85
N ALA A 116 -5.90 10.55 1.58
CA ALA A 116 -4.78 11.03 2.40
C ALA A 116 -3.68 11.61 1.51
N MET A 117 -2.81 12.43 2.11
CA MET A 117 -1.56 12.86 1.47
C MET A 117 -0.45 11.85 1.79
N LEU A 118 0.24 11.32 0.76
CA LEU A 118 1.36 10.38 0.94
C LEU A 118 2.46 10.96 1.85
N ARG A 119 2.74 12.24 1.71
CA ARG A 119 3.74 12.94 2.51
C ARG A 119 3.44 13.00 4.00
N ASP A 120 2.18 12.90 4.38
CA ASP A 120 1.74 12.94 5.78
C ASP A 120 1.63 11.54 6.39
N ALA A 121 1.87 10.50 5.58
CA ALA A 121 1.87 9.13 6.04
C ALA A 121 2.88 8.92 7.17
N LYS A 122 2.43 8.33 8.27
CA LYS A 122 3.29 7.95 9.41
C LYS A 122 4.07 6.67 9.12
N VAL A 123 3.47 5.78 8.33
CA VAL A 123 4.10 4.57 7.80
C VAL A 123 3.74 4.46 6.33
N ASN A 124 4.74 4.31 5.48
CA ASN A 124 4.57 4.09 4.04
C ASN A 124 5.53 3.02 3.54
N GLY A 125 5.09 1.78 3.56
CA GLY A 125 5.85 0.65 3.02
C GLY A 125 5.74 0.50 1.50
N PHE A 126 4.78 1.19 0.83
CA PHE A 126 4.65 1.19 -0.63
C PHE A 126 5.74 2.02 -1.32
N GLY A 127 6.36 2.97 -0.57
CA GLY A 127 7.29 3.92 -1.16
C GLY A 127 6.57 5.01 -1.98
N ALA A 128 7.35 5.79 -2.73
CA ALA A 128 6.84 6.70 -3.74
C ALA A 128 6.62 5.92 -5.04
N PRO A 129 5.42 5.98 -5.66
CA PRO A 129 5.18 5.29 -6.92
C PRO A 129 6.00 5.92 -8.05
N GLU A 130 6.60 5.07 -8.90
CA GLU A 130 7.40 5.50 -10.06
C GLU A 130 6.54 6.10 -11.19
N ALA A 131 5.27 5.72 -11.27
CA ALA A 131 4.31 6.20 -12.26
C ALA A 131 2.90 6.27 -11.63
N LEU A 132 2.07 7.16 -12.17
CA LEU A 132 0.68 7.38 -11.75
C LEU A 132 -0.28 7.22 -12.95
N PRO A 133 -1.51 6.75 -12.69
CA PRO A 133 -1.98 6.16 -11.44
C PRO A 133 -1.38 4.78 -11.19
N VAL A 134 -1.35 4.35 -9.93
CA VAL A 134 -1.18 2.94 -9.59
C VAL A 134 -2.19 2.56 -8.51
N THR A 135 -2.90 1.47 -8.74
CA THR A 135 -3.95 0.99 -7.82
C THR A 135 -3.68 -0.45 -7.42
N PHE A 136 -3.74 -0.71 -6.14
CA PHE A 136 -3.59 -2.05 -5.56
C PHE A 136 -4.92 -2.54 -5.02
N VAL A 137 -5.29 -3.77 -5.34
CA VAL A 137 -6.40 -4.49 -4.72
C VAL A 137 -5.83 -5.48 -3.72
N ILE A 138 -6.28 -5.40 -2.49
CA ILE A 138 -5.77 -6.16 -1.35
C ILE A 138 -6.93 -6.97 -0.77
N ASP A 139 -6.74 -8.27 -0.57
CA ASP A 139 -7.77 -9.14 -0.03
C ASP A 139 -7.90 -9.03 1.50
N ARG A 140 -8.86 -9.77 2.05
CA ARG A 140 -9.17 -9.82 3.49
C ARG A 140 -7.99 -10.31 4.35
N ALA A 141 -7.10 -11.14 3.79
CA ALA A 141 -5.87 -11.58 4.45
C ALA A 141 -4.71 -10.56 4.30
N GLY A 142 -4.95 -9.45 3.59
CA GLY A 142 -3.96 -8.41 3.34
C GLY A 142 -2.92 -8.77 2.28
N ILE A 143 -3.28 -9.63 1.35
CA ILE A 143 -2.43 -10.00 0.22
C ILE A 143 -2.84 -9.19 -1.00
N VAL A 144 -1.89 -8.66 -1.74
CA VAL A 144 -2.13 -7.94 -3.00
C VAL A 144 -2.62 -8.94 -4.04
N ARG A 145 -3.81 -8.73 -4.59
CA ARG A 145 -4.44 -9.61 -5.59
C ARG A 145 -4.45 -9.03 -6.99
N ALA A 146 -4.44 -7.70 -7.11
CA ALA A 146 -4.29 -7.04 -8.39
C ALA A 146 -3.49 -5.74 -8.25
N LYS A 147 -2.86 -5.32 -9.35
CA LYS A 147 -2.16 -4.05 -9.50
C LYS A 147 -2.53 -3.46 -10.85
N PHE A 148 -3.22 -2.32 -10.83
CA PHE A 148 -3.59 -1.59 -12.04
C PHE A 148 -2.57 -0.49 -12.31
N ARG A 149 -2.24 -0.33 -13.59
CA ARG A 149 -1.38 0.73 -14.13
C ARG A 149 -1.87 1.08 -15.52
N PRO A 150 -1.74 2.35 -15.98
CA PRO A 150 -2.28 2.78 -17.27
C PRO A 150 -1.73 2.01 -18.46
N ASP A 151 -0.45 1.60 -18.38
CA ASP A 151 0.27 0.89 -19.43
C ASP A 151 -0.06 -0.62 -19.50
N GLN A 152 -0.74 -1.16 -18.52
CA GLN A 152 -1.06 -2.59 -18.43
C GLN A 152 -2.56 -2.83 -18.26
N MET A 153 -3.18 -2.20 -17.28
CA MET A 153 -4.59 -2.38 -16.95
C MET A 153 -5.08 -1.12 -16.24
N ALA A 154 -5.88 -0.30 -16.91
CA ALA A 154 -6.50 0.88 -16.33
C ALA A 154 -7.62 0.49 -15.36
N VAL A 155 -7.92 1.37 -14.40
CA VAL A 155 -9.09 1.23 -13.53
C VAL A 155 -10.34 1.54 -14.34
N THR A 156 -11.16 0.52 -14.57
CA THR A 156 -12.48 0.61 -15.18
C THR A 156 -13.46 -0.17 -14.33
N GLN A 157 -14.76 0.07 -14.50
CA GLN A 157 -15.78 -0.72 -13.79
C GLN A 157 -15.55 -2.22 -14.01
N LYS A 158 -15.36 -2.63 -15.27
CA LYS A 158 -15.14 -4.05 -15.60
C LYS A 158 -13.92 -4.63 -14.89
N ASN A 159 -12.80 -3.92 -14.90
CA ASN A 159 -11.56 -4.43 -14.29
C ASN A 159 -11.65 -4.46 -12.75
N LEU A 160 -12.41 -3.54 -12.14
CA LEU A 160 -12.74 -3.59 -10.71
C LEU A 160 -13.66 -4.75 -10.40
N ASP A 161 -14.71 -4.98 -11.21
CA ASP A 161 -15.61 -6.13 -11.05
C ASP A 161 -14.82 -7.44 -11.08
N ASP A 162 -13.96 -7.63 -12.07
CA ASP A 162 -13.16 -8.84 -12.26
C ASP A 162 -12.19 -9.09 -11.09
N ALA A 163 -11.59 -8.03 -10.55
CA ALA A 163 -10.56 -8.15 -9.51
C ALA A 163 -11.13 -8.17 -8.08
N VAL A 164 -12.24 -7.47 -7.82
CA VAL A 164 -12.73 -7.21 -6.46
C VAL A 164 -13.93 -8.07 -6.10
N LEU A 165 -14.90 -8.28 -7.00
CA LEU A 165 -16.13 -9.03 -6.66
C LEU A 165 -15.85 -10.46 -6.17
N PRO A 166 -14.92 -11.23 -6.76
CA PRO A 166 -14.58 -12.56 -6.23
C PRO A 166 -14.07 -12.50 -4.78
N LEU A 167 -13.32 -11.44 -4.42
CA LEU A 167 -12.76 -11.26 -3.08
C LEU A 167 -13.84 -10.86 -2.06
N LEU A 168 -14.85 -10.11 -2.49
CA LEU A 168 -15.99 -9.74 -1.64
C LEU A 168 -16.90 -10.95 -1.37
N ALA A 169 -17.10 -11.82 -2.40
CA ALA A 169 -17.90 -13.02 -2.28
C ALA A 169 -17.29 -14.07 -1.32
N HIS A 170 -15.96 -14.16 -1.25
CA HIS A 170 -15.26 -15.03 -0.31
C HIS A 170 -15.22 -14.41 1.09
N LYS A 171 -16.30 -14.61 1.88
CA LYS A 171 -16.21 -14.35 3.34
C LYS A 171 -15.25 -15.41 3.90
N THR A 172 -14.17 -14.97 4.56
CA THR A 172 -13.37 -15.89 5.39
C THR A 172 -14.33 -16.56 6.37
N ALA A 173 -14.41 -17.89 6.30
CA ALA A 173 -15.12 -18.64 7.35
C ALA A 173 -14.38 -18.35 8.67
N ASP A 174 -15.13 -17.83 9.64
CA ASP A 174 -14.68 -17.69 11.02
C ASP A 174 -14.33 -19.06 11.62
#